data_934923707d9bfd18e423b66362b56928
#
_entry.id   934923707d9bfd18e423b66362b56928
#
_cell.length_a   1.000
_cell.length_b   1.000
_cell.length_c   1.000
_cell.angle_alpha   90.00
_cell.angle_beta   90.00
_cell.angle_gamma   90.00
#
_symmetry.space_group_name_H-M   'P 1'
#
loop_
_entity.id
_entity.type
_entity.pdbx_description
1 polymer ?
#
loop_
_entity_poly.entity_id
_entity_poly.type
_entity_poly.pdbx_seq_one_letter_code
_entity_poly.pdbx_strand_id
1 'polypeptide(L)'
;QTVFPGRDVCCTGFGWPFLGWEIEGSNEYVWTHLPAKKWNALAVVRPTWVAEQVESLLSHPGVIGVKPYYSLIGHDASSRDKYIEASIFDFLPHHQLEVLNDHKAWVTMHVPKADRLGHPENQREIKEIRNMYPDIKLVIAHFGRSYTKPHAEEGILPLADDPGLYWDNSAVLNPEVHALAMEHIGPDRIMYGTDNPMFMMRGRRKWEVRSYTNHTSQDFYFNTNRESPEIEAGYTLY
;
A
#
# COMPACT_ATOMS: atom_id res chain seq x y z
N GLN A 1 9.31 10.22 17.29
CA GLN A 1 9.45 9.60 18.64
C GLN A 1 8.09 9.26 19.27
N THR A 2 6.99 9.89 18.86
CA THR A 2 5.66 9.65 19.46
C THR A 2 5.12 8.26 19.13
N VAL A 3 5.36 7.74 17.92
CA VAL A 3 4.87 6.43 17.46
C VAL A 3 5.77 5.29 17.96
N PHE A 4 7.07 5.52 18.03
CA PHE A 4 8.06 4.52 18.45
C PHE A 4 8.96 5.09 19.56
N PRO A 5 8.44 5.27 20.79
CA PRO A 5 9.20 5.87 21.86
C PRO A 5 10.44 5.03 22.24
N GLY A 6 11.61 5.69 22.32
CA GLY A 6 12.86 5.04 22.70
C GLY A 6 13.47 4.11 21.65
N ARG A 7 12.98 4.12 20.41
CA ARG A 7 13.52 3.32 19.32
C ARG A 7 14.14 4.20 18.23
N ASP A 8 15.26 3.76 17.69
CA ASP A 8 15.80 4.28 16.44
C ASP A 8 15.09 3.56 15.27
N VAL A 9 14.40 4.30 14.42
CA VAL A 9 13.53 3.76 13.38
C VAL A 9 13.96 4.31 12.04
N CYS A 10 14.19 3.43 11.08
CA CYS A 10 14.30 3.78 9.67
C CYS A 10 12.94 3.59 9.01
N CYS A 11 12.45 4.59 8.32
CA CYS A 11 11.14 4.56 7.67
C CYS A 11 11.27 4.79 6.17
N THR A 12 10.31 4.24 5.43
CA THR A 12 10.03 4.60 4.04
C THR A 12 8.70 5.33 4.00
N GLY A 13 8.68 6.51 3.41
CA GLY A 13 7.48 7.33 3.30
C GLY A 13 7.22 7.78 1.86
N PHE A 14 5.99 8.19 1.61
CA PHE A 14 5.55 8.69 0.31
C PHE A 14 4.50 9.78 0.49
N GLY A 15 4.29 10.58 -0.57
CA GLY A 15 3.25 11.58 -0.63
C GLY A 15 1.84 10.98 -0.64
N TRP A 16 0.84 11.84 -0.58
CA TRP A 16 -0.57 11.41 -0.57
C TRP A 16 -0.99 10.96 -1.99
N PRO A 17 -1.34 9.66 -2.21
CA PRO A 17 -1.58 9.13 -3.54
C PRO A 17 -3.05 9.27 -3.99
N PHE A 18 -3.65 10.43 -3.77
CA PHE A 18 -5.04 10.67 -4.12
C PHE A 18 -5.21 11.93 -4.96
N LEU A 19 -6.18 11.87 -5.87
CA LEU A 19 -6.61 13.02 -6.66
C LEU A 19 -7.14 14.15 -5.77
N GLY A 20 -6.99 15.39 -6.26
CA GLY A 20 -7.32 16.59 -5.48
C GLY A 20 -6.17 17.13 -4.65
N TRP A 21 -5.03 16.43 -4.61
CA TRP A 21 -3.78 16.87 -4.01
C TRP A 21 -2.75 17.13 -5.10
N GLU A 22 -1.86 18.05 -4.83
CA GLU A 22 -0.75 18.38 -5.71
C GLU A 22 0.34 17.31 -5.51
N ILE A 23 0.45 16.37 -6.49
CA ILE A 23 1.30 15.19 -6.39
C ILE A 23 2.79 15.57 -6.43
N GLU A 24 3.14 16.47 -7.34
CA GLU A 24 4.51 16.91 -7.59
C GLU A 24 5.11 17.57 -6.35
N GLY A 25 4.41 18.54 -5.73
CA GLY A 25 4.87 19.17 -4.52
C GLY A 25 4.82 18.26 -3.30
N SER A 26 3.87 17.32 -3.25
CA SER A 26 3.86 16.28 -2.23
C SER A 26 5.09 15.37 -2.34
N ASN A 27 5.48 15.00 -3.54
CA ASN A 27 6.71 14.25 -3.81
C ASN A 27 7.94 15.07 -3.41
N GLU A 28 8.01 16.35 -3.83
CA GLU A 28 9.12 17.26 -3.48
C GLU A 28 9.28 17.37 -1.97
N TYR A 29 8.18 17.54 -1.24
CA TYR A 29 8.22 17.56 0.22
C TYR A 29 8.84 16.26 0.79
N VAL A 30 8.45 15.11 0.28
CA VAL A 30 8.91 13.79 0.77
C VAL A 30 10.40 13.62 0.55
N TRP A 31 10.91 13.78 -0.68
CA TRP A 31 12.34 13.57 -0.94
C TRP A 31 13.25 14.67 -0.39
N THR A 32 12.70 15.84 -0.07
CA THR A 32 13.46 16.89 0.62
C THR A 32 13.64 16.59 2.11
N HIS A 33 12.62 16.03 2.75
CA HIS A 33 12.59 15.94 4.21
C HIS A 33 12.97 14.56 4.77
N LEU A 34 12.65 13.45 4.07
CA LEU A 34 12.91 12.12 4.60
C LEU A 34 14.41 11.74 4.57
N PRO A 35 15.17 11.98 3.49
CA PRO A 35 16.60 11.63 3.46
C PRO A 35 17.42 12.38 4.50
N ALA A 36 17.03 13.61 4.84
CA ALA A 36 17.67 14.37 5.92
C ALA A 36 17.59 13.68 7.29
N LYS A 37 16.62 12.75 7.44
CA LYS A 37 16.46 11.89 8.63
C LYS A 37 17.02 10.48 8.43
N LYS A 38 17.74 10.24 7.34
CA LYS A 38 18.20 8.91 6.89
C LYS A 38 17.04 7.93 6.63
N TRP A 39 15.91 8.43 6.19
CA TRP A 39 14.75 7.66 5.78
C TRP A 39 14.67 7.61 4.27
N ASN A 40 13.97 6.62 3.74
CA ASN A 40 13.76 6.47 2.31
C ASN A 40 12.46 7.13 1.85
N ALA A 41 12.41 7.51 0.58
CA ALA A 41 11.25 8.07 -0.07
C ALA A 41 10.77 7.17 -1.22
N LEU A 42 9.46 7.07 -1.39
CA LEU A 42 8.84 6.60 -2.63
C LEU A 42 8.12 7.79 -3.27
N ALA A 43 8.28 7.93 -4.59
CA ALA A 43 7.54 8.94 -5.34
C ALA A 43 6.16 8.40 -5.74
N VAL A 44 5.12 9.18 -5.54
CA VAL A 44 3.81 8.88 -6.12
C VAL A 44 3.89 9.17 -7.62
N VAL A 45 3.44 8.22 -8.45
CA VAL A 45 3.53 8.32 -9.93
C VAL A 45 2.14 8.34 -10.56
N ARG A 46 2.01 9.09 -11.67
CA ARG A 46 0.81 9.05 -12.52
C ARG A 46 1.03 8.10 -13.67
N PRO A 47 0.01 7.36 -14.11
CA PRO A 47 0.13 6.45 -15.26
C PRO A 47 0.45 7.19 -16.56
N THR A 48 0.13 8.48 -16.64
CA THR A 48 0.39 9.32 -17.83
C THR A 48 1.82 9.85 -17.92
N TRP A 49 2.65 9.66 -16.89
CA TRP A 49 4.04 10.10 -16.92
C TRP A 49 4.88 9.17 -17.79
N VAL A 50 5.67 9.78 -18.65
CA VAL A 50 6.59 9.07 -19.55
C VAL A 50 7.81 8.52 -18.79
N ALA A 51 8.55 7.63 -19.43
CA ALA A 51 9.72 6.96 -18.84
C ALA A 51 10.74 7.95 -18.25
N GLU A 52 11.06 9.01 -18.99
CA GLU A 52 12.02 10.04 -18.57
C GLU A 52 11.59 10.80 -17.30
N GLN A 53 10.27 10.98 -17.12
CA GLN A 53 9.76 11.59 -15.90
C GLN A 53 9.93 10.66 -14.69
N VAL A 54 9.68 9.36 -14.86
CA VAL A 54 9.90 8.35 -13.80
C VAL A 54 11.38 8.22 -13.47
N GLU A 55 12.25 8.21 -14.47
CA GLU A 55 13.70 8.19 -14.29
C GLU A 55 14.19 9.42 -13.52
N SER A 56 13.67 10.60 -13.87
CA SER A 56 13.96 11.84 -13.14
C SER A 56 13.58 11.75 -11.66
N LEU A 57 12.41 11.15 -11.32
CA LEU A 57 12.01 10.95 -9.92
C LEU A 57 13.01 10.06 -9.17
N LEU A 58 13.44 8.97 -9.78
CA LEU A 58 14.39 8.02 -9.17
C LEU A 58 15.80 8.60 -8.99
N SER A 59 16.12 9.69 -9.71
CA SER A 59 17.41 10.39 -9.56
C SER A 59 17.52 11.23 -8.29
N HIS A 60 16.41 11.55 -7.61
CA HIS A 60 16.45 12.33 -6.39
C HIS A 60 17.08 11.54 -5.23
N PRO A 61 17.99 12.14 -4.45
CA PRO A 61 18.63 11.47 -3.33
C PRO A 61 17.61 10.91 -2.33
N GLY A 62 17.74 9.62 -1.99
CA GLY A 62 16.87 8.93 -1.03
C GLY A 62 15.55 8.45 -1.60
N VAL A 63 15.21 8.75 -2.86
CA VAL A 63 14.10 8.11 -3.56
C VAL A 63 14.56 6.72 -4.00
N ILE A 64 13.92 5.69 -3.48
CA ILE A 64 14.26 4.29 -3.74
C ILE A 64 13.24 3.58 -4.64
N GLY A 65 12.16 4.26 -5.00
CA GLY A 65 11.10 3.66 -5.80
C GLY A 65 9.83 4.48 -5.85
N VAL A 66 8.72 3.82 -6.14
CA VAL A 66 7.45 4.48 -6.42
C VAL A 66 6.25 3.89 -5.65
N LYS A 67 5.22 4.72 -5.51
CA LYS A 67 3.89 4.38 -4.98
C LYS A 67 2.83 4.65 -6.06
N PRO A 68 2.54 3.69 -6.95
CA PRO A 68 1.42 3.79 -7.87
C PRO A 68 0.08 3.58 -7.15
N TYR A 69 -0.99 4.17 -7.69
CA TYR A 69 -2.32 4.02 -7.12
C TYR A 69 -3.41 4.11 -8.20
N TYR A 70 -4.37 3.18 -8.22
CA TYR A 70 -5.38 3.09 -9.28
C TYR A 70 -6.27 4.34 -9.38
N SER A 71 -6.50 5.08 -8.30
CA SER A 71 -7.28 6.32 -8.36
C SER A 71 -6.63 7.39 -9.23
N LEU A 72 -5.33 7.32 -9.48
CA LEU A 72 -4.58 8.29 -10.28
C LEU A 72 -4.75 8.13 -11.79
N ILE A 73 -5.52 7.12 -12.24
CA ILE A 73 -6.04 7.02 -13.61
C ILE A 73 -7.01 8.17 -13.88
N GLY A 74 -7.78 8.59 -12.87
CA GLY A 74 -8.72 9.69 -12.96
C GLY A 74 -8.07 11.06 -12.92
N HIS A 75 -8.90 12.09 -13.11
CA HIS A 75 -8.47 13.49 -13.14
C HIS A 75 -9.01 14.31 -11.96
N ASP A 76 -9.98 13.79 -11.21
CA ASP A 76 -10.62 14.50 -10.10
C ASP A 76 -10.87 13.58 -8.88
N ALA A 77 -11.04 14.19 -7.71
CA ALA A 77 -11.20 13.48 -6.46
C ALA A 77 -12.48 12.63 -6.39
N SER A 78 -13.51 12.93 -7.18
CA SER A 78 -14.77 12.18 -7.21
C SER A 78 -14.64 10.81 -7.88
N SER A 79 -13.55 10.58 -8.60
CA SER A 79 -13.29 9.34 -9.33
C SER A 79 -12.53 8.28 -8.52
N ARG A 80 -12.30 8.50 -7.22
CA ARG A 80 -11.45 7.63 -6.39
C ARG A 80 -11.84 6.15 -6.48
N ASP A 81 -13.13 5.84 -6.31
CA ASP A 81 -13.62 4.46 -6.30
C ASP A 81 -13.99 3.95 -7.70
N LYS A 82 -14.06 4.86 -8.67
CA LYS A 82 -14.43 4.56 -10.06
C LYS A 82 -13.46 3.59 -10.74
N TYR A 83 -12.19 3.64 -10.37
CA TYR A 83 -11.13 2.83 -10.98
C TYR A 83 -10.71 1.64 -10.12
N ILE A 84 -11.53 1.24 -9.15
CA ILE A 84 -11.23 0.07 -8.34
C ILE A 84 -11.11 -1.21 -9.15
N GLU A 85 -11.82 -1.30 -10.29
CA GLU A 85 -11.79 -2.44 -11.21
C GLU A 85 -10.74 -2.32 -12.33
N ALA A 86 -9.80 -1.38 -12.22
CA ALA A 86 -8.71 -1.21 -13.19
C ALA A 86 -7.77 -2.43 -13.24
N SER A 87 -7.07 -2.62 -14.35
CA SER A 87 -5.88 -3.45 -14.43
C SER A 87 -4.72 -2.77 -13.69
N ILE A 88 -3.77 -3.54 -13.18
CA ILE A 88 -2.52 -2.98 -12.63
C ILE A 88 -1.80 -2.16 -13.72
N PHE A 89 -1.81 -2.62 -14.96
CA PHE A 89 -1.16 -1.94 -16.08
C PHE A 89 -1.83 -0.63 -16.50
N ASP A 90 -3.09 -0.38 -16.07
CA ASP A 90 -3.76 0.91 -16.29
C ASP A 90 -3.16 2.04 -15.44
N PHE A 91 -2.59 1.73 -14.28
CA PHE A 91 -2.00 2.74 -13.37
C PHE A 91 -0.50 2.55 -13.11
N LEU A 92 0.07 1.45 -13.58
CA LEU A 92 1.51 1.20 -13.63
C LEU A 92 1.87 0.54 -14.98
N PRO A 93 1.92 1.31 -16.06
CA PRO A 93 2.11 0.79 -17.40
C PRO A 93 3.54 0.26 -17.64
N HIS A 94 3.69 -0.61 -18.64
CA HIS A 94 4.93 -1.31 -18.96
C HIS A 94 6.15 -0.40 -19.14
N HIS A 95 6.01 0.75 -19.80
CA HIS A 95 7.12 1.69 -19.97
C HIS A 95 7.65 2.25 -18.65
N GLN A 96 6.82 2.34 -17.60
CA GLN A 96 7.27 2.69 -16.26
C GLN A 96 7.91 1.49 -15.54
N LEU A 97 7.34 0.29 -15.73
CA LEU A 97 7.91 -0.94 -15.18
C LEU A 97 9.31 -1.23 -15.72
N GLU A 98 9.58 -0.94 -16.98
CA GLU A 98 10.91 -1.05 -17.59
C GLU A 98 11.93 -0.18 -16.85
N VAL A 99 11.64 1.11 -16.67
CA VAL A 99 12.49 2.03 -15.90
C VAL A 99 12.71 1.54 -14.47
N LEU A 100 11.62 1.12 -13.79
CA LEU A 100 11.68 0.62 -12.41
C LEU A 100 12.53 -0.64 -12.28
N ASN A 101 12.49 -1.52 -13.29
CA ASN A 101 13.30 -2.72 -13.35
C ASN A 101 14.80 -2.38 -13.52
N ASP A 102 15.13 -1.48 -14.44
CA ASP A 102 16.51 -1.06 -14.70
C ASP A 102 17.15 -0.41 -13.47
N HIS A 103 16.36 0.33 -12.69
CA HIS A 103 16.77 0.94 -11.45
C HIS A 103 16.69 -0.01 -10.23
N LYS A 104 16.21 -1.25 -10.38
CA LYS A 104 15.96 -2.20 -9.28
C LYS A 104 15.12 -1.58 -8.16
N ALA A 105 14.14 -0.77 -8.56
CA ALA A 105 13.39 0.10 -7.69
C ALA A 105 12.38 -0.66 -6.80
N TRP A 106 12.03 -0.05 -5.67
CA TRP A 106 10.94 -0.52 -4.83
C TRP A 106 9.60 -0.03 -5.38
N VAL A 107 8.62 -0.90 -5.41
CA VAL A 107 7.23 -0.58 -5.83
C VAL A 107 6.28 -1.02 -4.73
N THR A 108 5.65 -0.07 -4.03
CA THR A 108 4.61 -0.41 -3.05
C THR A 108 3.24 -0.38 -3.73
N MET A 109 2.76 -1.57 -4.09
CA MET A 109 1.56 -1.80 -4.87
C MET A 109 0.31 -1.87 -4.00
N HIS A 110 -0.65 -0.96 -4.24
CA HIS A 110 -2.00 -1.10 -3.72
C HIS A 110 -2.85 -1.83 -4.78
N VAL A 111 -3.19 -3.09 -4.53
CA VAL A 111 -3.92 -3.91 -5.51
C VAL A 111 -5.33 -3.38 -5.75
N PRO A 112 -5.78 -3.32 -7.02
CA PRO A 112 -7.13 -2.92 -7.38
C PRO A 112 -8.13 -4.05 -7.15
N LYS A 113 -9.30 -3.99 -7.79
CA LYS A 113 -10.43 -4.92 -7.77
C LYS A 113 -11.17 -4.99 -6.43
N ALA A 114 -12.49 -5.10 -6.48
CA ALA A 114 -13.31 -5.28 -5.28
C ALA A 114 -12.93 -6.56 -4.53
N ASP A 115 -12.59 -7.64 -5.27
CA ASP A 115 -12.14 -8.92 -4.72
C ASP A 115 -10.66 -8.92 -4.30
N ARG A 116 -9.99 -7.77 -4.36
CA ARG A 116 -8.64 -7.57 -3.82
C ARG A 116 -7.60 -8.52 -4.47
N LEU A 117 -6.60 -8.95 -3.69
CA LEU A 117 -5.56 -9.86 -4.18
C LEU A 117 -6.09 -11.24 -4.59
N GLY A 118 -7.24 -11.68 -4.06
CA GLY A 118 -7.91 -12.91 -4.47
C GLY A 118 -8.44 -12.88 -5.91
N HIS A 119 -8.57 -11.71 -6.52
CA HIS A 119 -9.03 -11.60 -7.91
C HIS A 119 -8.02 -12.22 -8.88
N PRO A 120 -8.44 -13.14 -9.79
CA PRO A 120 -7.52 -13.86 -10.66
C PRO A 120 -6.66 -12.97 -11.55
N GLU A 121 -7.20 -11.83 -12.00
CA GLU A 121 -6.47 -10.87 -12.82
C GLU A 121 -5.32 -10.21 -12.04
N ASN A 122 -5.55 -9.79 -10.79
CA ASN A 122 -4.49 -9.25 -9.94
C ASN A 122 -3.34 -10.25 -9.77
N GLN A 123 -3.67 -11.53 -9.48
CA GLN A 123 -2.65 -12.58 -9.34
C GLN A 123 -1.89 -12.84 -10.65
N ARG A 124 -2.59 -12.86 -11.79
CA ARG A 124 -1.98 -13.02 -13.10
C ARG A 124 -1.02 -11.86 -13.41
N GLU A 125 -1.46 -10.62 -13.21
CA GLU A 125 -0.67 -9.43 -13.52
C GLU A 125 0.53 -9.27 -12.58
N ILE A 126 0.40 -9.61 -11.30
CA ILE A 126 1.54 -9.66 -10.37
C ILE A 126 2.57 -10.70 -10.82
N LYS A 127 2.14 -11.91 -11.20
CA LYS A 127 3.04 -12.93 -11.74
C LYS A 127 3.70 -12.50 -13.05
N GLU A 128 2.98 -11.80 -13.91
CA GLU A 128 3.50 -11.23 -15.15
C GLU A 128 4.58 -10.16 -14.86
N ILE A 129 4.32 -9.23 -13.94
CA ILE A 129 5.33 -8.25 -13.49
C ILE A 129 6.58 -8.96 -12.95
N ARG A 130 6.41 -9.97 -12.11
CA ARG A 130 7.54 -10.72 -11.54
C ARG A 130 8.36 -11.47 -12.60
N ASN A 131 7.72 -11.96 -13.66
CA ASN A 131 8.39 -12.65 -14.75
C ASN A 131 9.11 -11.68 -15.71
N MET A 132 8.45 -10.58 -16.08
CA MET A 132 8.99 -9.61 -17.04
C MET A 132 9.99 -8.64 -16.43
N TYR A 133 9.81 -8.29 -15.15
CA TYR A 133 10.56 -7.26 -14.43
C TYR A 133 11.13 -7.81 -13.12
N PRO A 134 12.03 -8.80 -13.17
CA PRO A 134 12.46 -9.57 -11.99
C PRO A 134 13.28 -8.74 -10.97
N ASP A 135 13.88 -7.64 -11.41
CA ASP A 135 14.72 -6.80 -10.54
C ASP A 135 13.91 -5.82 -9.67
N ILE A 136 12.63 -5.60 -10.00
CA ILE A 136 11.74 -4.79 -9.18
C ILE A 136 11.56 -5.43 -7.80
N LYS A 137 11.68 -4.61 -6.74
CA LYS A 137 11.34 -4.99 -5.36
C LYS A 137 9.85 -4.72 -5.13
N LEU A 138 8.99 -5.69 -5.45
CA LEU A 138 7.54 -5.51 -5.39
C LEU A 138 7.00 -5.79 -3.99
N VAL A 139 6.43 -4.76 -3.36
CA VAL A 139 5.78 -4.83 -2.05
C VAL A 139 4.27 -4.82 -2.23
N ILE A 140 3.59 -5.85 -1.76
CA ILE A 140 2.14 -5.95 -1.77
C ILE A 140 1.59 -5.28 -0.51
N ALA A 141 1.02 -4.08 -0.67
CA ALA A 141 0.50 -3.29 0.44
C ALA A 141 -0.71 -3.96 1.11
N HIS A 142 -0.77 -3.86 2.45
CA HIS A 142 -1.90 -4.35 3.24
C HIS A 142 -2.22 -5.84 3.03
N PHE A 143 -1.19 -6.68 2.85
CA PHE A 143 -1.35 -8.09 2.43
C PHE A 143 -2.31 -8.24 1.24
N GLY A 144 -2.24 -7.30 0.28
CA GLY A 144 -3.15 -7.28 -0.87
C GLY A 144 -4.60 -6.97 -0.50
N ARG A 145 -4.82 -6.16 0.54
CA ARG A 145 -6.13 -5.81 1.11
C ARG A 145 -6.85 -7.03 1.72
N SER A 146 -6.10 -8.00 2.21
CA SER A 146 -6.63 -9.22 2.84
C SER A 146 -7.02 -8.95 4.30
N TYR A 147 -8.18 -8.34 4.53
CA TYR A 147 -8.64 -7.93 5.86
C TYR A 147 -9.36 -9.04 6.64
N THR A 148 -9.69 -10.15 6.01
CA THR A 148 -10.30 -11.34 6.64
C THR A 148 -9.56 -12.60 6.23
N LYS A 149 -9.69 -13.66 7.03
CA LYS A 149 -9.00 -14.93 6.75
C LYS A 149 -9.30 -15.50 5.36
N PRO A 150 -10.57 -15.60 4.89
CA PRO A 150 -10.85 -16.08 3.54
C PRO A 150 -10.18 -15.24 2.44
N HIS A 151 -10.12 -13.90 2.59
CA HIS A 151 -9.40 -13.06 1.63
C HIS A 151 -7.89 -13.31 1.64
N ALA A 152 -7.33 -13.64 2.81
CA ALA A 152 -5.91 -13.98 2.94
C ALA A 152 -5.60 -15.34 2.30
N GLU A 153 -6.44 -16.34 2.51
CA GLU A 153 -6.31 -17.64 1.89
C GLU A 153 -6.38 -17.56 0.36
N GLU A 154 -7.34 -16.78 -0.18
CA GLU A 154 -7.50 -16.59 -1.62
C GLU A 154 -6.40 -15.72 -2.25
N GLY A 155 -5.89 -14.74 -1.52
CA GLY A 155 -4.94 -13.74 -2.06
C GLY A 155 -3.49 -14.06 -1.77
N ILE A 156 -3.15 -14.42 -0.55
CA ILE A 156 -1.77 -14.62 -0.12
C ILE A 156 -1.22 -15.97 -0.60
N LEU A 157 -1.94 -17.07 -0.33
CA LEU A 157 -1.42 -18.41 -0.58
C LEU A 157 -0.95 -18.64 -2.01
N PRO A 158 -1.66 -18.18 -3.07
CA PRO A 158 -1.21 -18.39 -4.46
C PRO A 158 0.08 -17.68 -4.85
N LEU A 159 0.57 -16.77 -4.01
CA LEU A 159 1.73 -15.91 -4.25
C LEU A 159 2.80 -16.00 -3.15
N ALA A 160 2.51 -16.71 -2.06
CA ALA A 160 3.38 -16.75 -0.88
C ALA A 160 4.78 -17.33 -1.16
N ASP A 161 4.87 -18.28 -2.09
CA ASP A 161 6.12 -18.96 -2.44
C ASP A 161 7.05 -18.14 -3.34
N ASP A 162 6.60 -16.98 -3.90
CA ASP A 162 7.49 -16.13 -4.70
C ASP A 162 8.48 -15.40 -3.78
N PRO A 163 9.79 -15.74 -3.83
CA PRO A 163 10.79 -15.14 -2.93
C PRO A 163 11.07 -13.68 -3.26
N GLY A 164 10.65 -13.18 -4.41
CA GLY A 164 10.83 -11.79 -4.84
C GLY A 164 9.67 -10.87 -4.49
N LEU A 165 8.62 -11.39 -3.85
CA LEU A 165 7.52 -10.59 -3.31
C LEU A 165 7.79 -10.24 -1.84
N TYR A 166 7.63 -8.96 -1.55
CA TYR A 166 7.58 -8.43 -0.20
C TYR A 166 6.14 -8.04 0.15
N TRP A 167 5.86 -7.96 1.42
CA TRP A 167 4.50 -7.75 1.92
C TRP A 167 4.49 -6.68 3.01
N ASP A 168 3.47 -5.85 3.02
CA ASP A 168 3.25 -4.84 4.03
C ASP A 168 1.99 -5.20 4.82
N ASN A 169 2.10 -5.19 6.14
CA ASN A 169 1.01 -5.57 7.04
C ASN A 169 0.14 -4.39 7.49
N SER A 170 0.40 -3.17 7.02
CA SER A 170 -0.34 -1.99 7.44
C SER A 170 -1.84 -2.12 7.17
N ALA A 171 -2.66 -1.47 7.98
CA ALA A 171 -4.13 -1.50 7.91
C ALA A 171 -4.79 -2.89 8.11
N VAL A 172 -4.04 -3.96 8.19
CA VAL A 172 -4.57 -5.30 8.45
C VAL A 172 -4.52 -5.57 9.95
N LEU A 173 -5.68 -5.58 10.60
CA LEU A 173 -5.80 -5.69 12.06
C LEU A 173 -6.19 -7.09 12.53
N ASN A 174 -6.48 -8.00 11.59
CA ASN A 174 -6.96 -9.33 11.89
C ASN A 174 -5.80 -10.28 12.26
N PRO A 175 -5.73 -10.78 13.50
CA PRO A 175 -4.65 -11.65 13.93
C PRO A 175 -4.58 -12.98 13.16
N GLU A 176 -5.70 -13.51 12.66
CA GLU A 176 -5.70 -14.73 11.86
C GLU A 176 -5.00 -14.52 10.50
N VAL A 177 -5.13 -13.32 9.90
CA VAL A 177 -4.42 -12.96 8.68
C VAL A 177 -2.92 -12.84 8.92
N HIS A 178 -2.53 -12.23 10.05
CA HIS A 178 -1.13 -12.15 10.44
C HIS A 178 -0.52 -13.54 10.69
N ALA A 179 -1.25 -14.43 11.39
CA ALA A 179 -0.78 -15.78 11.63
C ALA A 179 -0.55 -16.55 10.30
N LEU A 180 -1.53 -16.49 9.37
CA LEU A 180 -1.42 -17.09 8.05
C LEU A 180 -0.24 -16.51 7.25
N ALA A 181 -0.07 -15.20 7.25
CA ALA A 181 1.04 -14.56 6.56
C ALA A 181 2.40 -14.96 7.15
N MET A 182 2.53 -15.01 8.47
CA MET A 182 3.76 -15.44 9.13
C MET A 182 4.11 -16.91 8.84
N GLU A 183 3.10 -17.77 8.74
CA GLU A 183 3.27 -19.20 8.44
C GLU A 183 3.74 -19.42 7.00
N HIS A 184 3.13 -18.74 6.02
CA HIS A 184 3.34 -19.03 4.61
C HIS A 184 4.35 -18.10 3.91
N ILE A 185 4.46 -16.85 4.33
CA ILE A 185 5.42 -15.88 3.77
C ILE A 185 6.73 -15.90 4.56
N GLY A 186 6.63 -15.97 5.87
CA GLY A 186 7.75 -15.82 6.80
C GLY A 186 8.10 -14.35 7.12
N PRO A 187 8.75 -14.10 8.28
CA PRO A 187 8.99 -12.74 8.79
C PRO A 187 9.93 -11.89 7.92
N ASP A 188 10.85 -12.52 7.20
CA ASP A 188 11.90 -11.81 6.45
C ASP A 188 11.36 -11.03 5.24
N ARG A 189 10.17 -11.36 4.78
CA ARG A 189 9.49 -10.69 3.65
C ARG A 189 8.29 -9.86 4.06
N ILE A 190 8.03 -9.73 5.36
CA ILE A 190 6.92 -8.92 5.89
C ILE A 190 7.47 -7.64 6.49
N MET A 191 7.03 -6.51 5.96
CA MET A 191 7.37 -5.18 6.45
C MET A 191 6.29 -4.69 7.41
N TYR A 192 6.70 -4.06 8.50
CA TYR A 192 5.77 -3.35 9.36
C TYR A 192 5.42 -2.00 8.76
N GLY A 193 4.13 -1.76 8.54
CA GLY A 193 3.60 -0.50 8.06
C GLY A 193 2.58 0.11 9.02
N THR A 194 2.51 1.44 9.08
CA THR A 194 1.56 2.18 9.90
C THR A 194 0.36 2.69 9.13
N ASP A 195 0.48 2.83 7.80
CA ASP A 195 -0.52 3.52 6.98
C ASP A 195 -0.91 4.89 7.55
N ASN A 196 0.12 5.63 8.03
CA ASN A 196 -0.11 6.97 8.62
C ASN A 196 -0.68 7.93 7.54
N PRO A 197 -1.73 8.71 7.84
CA PRO A 197 -2.32 9.01 9.17
C PRO A 197 -3.44 8.06 9.62
N MET A 198 -3.75 7.02 8.86
CA MET A 198 -4.88 6.12 9.15
C MET A 198 -4.75 5.44 10.53
N PHE A 199 -3.53 5.11 10.96
CA PHE A 199 -3.29 4.50 12.28
C PHE A 199 -3.67 5.40 13.47
N MET A 200 -3.85 6.70 13.24
CA MET A 200 -4.27 7.64 14.30
C MET A 200 -5.76 7.58 14.63
N MET A 201 -6.55 6.85 13.84
CA MET A 201 -7.96 6.66 14.13
C MET A 201 -8.16 5.90 15.44
N ARG A 202 -9.17 6.33 16.18
CA ARG A 202 -9.59 5.68 17.42
C ARG A 202 -10.81 4.82 17.16
N GLY A 203 -10.80 3.61 17.70
CA GLY A 203 -11.91 2.69 17.55
C GLY A 203 -11.47 1.24 17.58
N ARG A 204 -12.34 0.39 17.08
CA ARG A 204 -12.09 -1.05 16.93
C ARG A 204 -12.67 -1.58 15.63
N ARG A 205 -12.18 -2.71 15.19
CA ARG A 205 -12.71 -3.43 14.04
C ARG A 205 -13.32 -4.75 14.50
N LYS A 206 -14.53 -5.04 14.02
CA LYS A 206 -15.17 -6.36 14.16
C LYS A 206 -15.14 -7.04 12.80
N TRP A 207 -14.84 -8.33 12.79
CA TRP A 207 -14.81 -9.15 11.60
C TRP A 207 -16.00 -10.10 11.56
N GLU A 208 -16.53 -10.27 10.38
CA GLU A 208 -17.41 -11.34 9.97
C GLU A 208 -16.62 -12.24 9.02
N VAL A 209 -17.25 -13.28 8.45
CA VAL A 209 -16.53 -14.26 7.63
C VAL A 209 -15.74 -13.60 6.48
N ARG A 210 -16.41 -12.71 5.71
CA ARG A 210 -15.79 -12.04 4.54
C ARG A 210 -15.88 -10.52 4.61
N SER A 211 -16.36 -9.97 5.70
CA SER A 211 -16.52 -8.54 5.87
C SER A 211 -15.97 -8.05 7.20
N TYR A 212 -15.90 -6.76 7.38
CA TYR A 212 -15.57 -6.12 8.64
C TYR A 212 -16.30 -4.79 8.77
N THR A 213 -16.50 -4.37 10.01
CA THR A 213 -17.07 -3.07 10.35
C THR A 213 -16.10 -2.34 11.27
N ASN A 214 -15.79 -1.09 10.92
CA ASN A 214 -15.05 -0.19 11.79
C ASN A 214 -16.03 0.53 12.73
N HIS A 215 -15.78 0.45 14.02
CA HIS A 215 -16.46 1.21 15.06
C HIS A 215 -15.50 2.30 15.51
N THR A 216 -15.76 3.54 15.15
CA THR A 216 -14.87 4.67 15.43
C THR A 216 -15.56 5.77 16.20
N SER A 217 -14.81 6.51 17.01
CA SER A 217 -15.32 7.65 17.79
C SER A 217 -15.75 8.83 16.93
N GLN A 218 -15.29 8.89 15.68
CA GLN A 218 -15.61 9.93 14.72
C GLN A 218 -16.11 9.30 13.42
N ASP A 219 -16.89 10.05 12.64
CA ASP A 219 -17.31 9.60 11.32
C ASP A 219 -16.11 9.45 10.39
N PHE A 220 -16.14 8.36 9.65
CA PHE A 220 -15.10 7.96 8.76
C PHE A 220 -15.71 7.58 7.42
N TYR A 221 -15.10 7.94 6.32
CA TYR A 221 -15.69 7.78 4.98
C TYR A 221 -15.87 6.31 4.52
N PHE A 222 -15.28 5.37 5.25
CA PHE A 222 -15.61 3.95 5.12
C PHE A 222 -16.82 3.61 5.99
N ASN A 223 -17.18 2.36 6.04
CA ASN A 223 -18.25 1.87 6.87
C ASN A 223 -17.92 2.06 8.36
N THR A 224 -18.64 2.95 9.05
CA THR A 224 -18.50 3.20 10.48
C THR A 224 -19.82 3.07 11.18
N ASN A 225 -19.84 2.30 12.27
CA ASN A 225 -20.93 2.25 13.23
C ASN A 225 -20.40 2.70 14.59
N ARG A 226 -21.13 3.60 15.25
CA ARG A 226 -20.84 4.01 16.61
C ARG A 226 -21.65 3.15 17.58
N GLU A 227 -20.97 2.45 18.48
CA GLU A 227 -21.62 1.76 19.61
C GLU A 227 -21.63 2.67 20.85
N SER A 228 -20.48 3.20 21.23
CA SER A 228 -20.30 4.14 22.33
C SER A 228 -19.09 5.02 22.02
N PRO A 229 -19.27 6.35 21.90
CA PRO A 229 -18.17 7.26 21.63
C PRO A 229 -17.06 7.18 22.69
N GLU A 230 -17.39 6.95 23.95
CA GLU A 230 -16.42 6.89 25.04
C GLU A 230 -15.57 5.62 24.96
N ILE A 231 -16.17 4.49 24.64
CA ILE A 231 -15.47 3.22 24.46
C ILE A 231 -14.59 3.29 23.20
N GLU A 232 -15.16 3.74 22.07
CA GLU A 232 -14.45 3.82 20.80
C GLU A 232 -13.22 4.75 20.88
N ALA A 233 -13.33 5.89 21.58
CA ALA A 233 -12.22 6.83 21.76
C ALA A 233 -11.06 6.26 22.61
N GLY A 234 -11.33 5.23 23.42
CA GLY A 234 -10.34 4.57 24.24
C GLY A 234 -9.35 3.69 23.47
N TYR A 235 -9.70 3.28 22.24
CA TYR A 235 -8.90 2.37 21.43
C TYR A 235 -8.20 3.09 20.28
N THR A 236 -7.02 2.62 19.92
CA THR A 236 -6.39 2.94 18.64
C THR A 236 -6.85 1.91 17.62
N LEU A 237 -7.31 2.33 16.45
CA LEU A 237 -7.82 1.40 15.43
C LEU A 237 -6.71 0.50 14.88
N TYR A 238 -5.48 1.01 14.88
CA TYR A 238 -4.28 0.34 14.37
C TYR A 238 -3.28 0.10 15.49
#